data_393fffc9d38c71db0cd38fda57e8c86a
#
_entry.id   393fffc9d38c71db0cd38fda57e8c86a
#
_cell.length_a   1.000
_cell.length_b   1.000
_cell.length_c   1.000
_cell.angle_alpha   90.00
_cell.angle_beta   90.00
_cell.angle_gamma   90.00
#
_symmetry.space_group_name_H-M   'P 1'
#
loop_
_entity.id
_entity.type
_entity.pdbx_description
1 polymer ?
#
loop_
_entity_poly.entity_id
_entity_poly.type
_entity_poly.pdbx_seq_one_letter_code
_entity_poly.pdbx_strand_id
1 'polypeptide(L)'
;EVLTNLGEKIKSVSENNIDDTQTNIRPALEYTTTLFNDDAIKRIVIISDGGETNQKSISGLISDYEERNIHIDAIFLDNNLKEDADEFQISDVSYNPKTYIGKDENVTITVDSNKKVMTANLNLYHNNEVVSNQTVRLEKGSNQFKLNLDTSVAGTQSFRAEISEYTDDEHRDKTDTNPYNNVYYFDQDVTDEISILYLSNSA
;
A
#
# COMPACT_ATOMS: atom_id res chain seq x y z
N GLU A 1 19.36 29.47 1.01
CA GLU A 1 18.95 29.68 -0.40
C GLU A 1 18.13 28.55 -0.99
N VAL A 2 18.56 27.29 -0.86
CA VAL A 2 17.81 26.11 -1.38
C VAL A 2 16.46 25.92 -0.65
N LEU A 3 16.43 26.06 0.67
CA LEU A 3 15.21 25.89 1.47
C LEU A 3 14.20 27.01 1.23
N THR A 4 14.66 28.25 1.01
CA THR A 4 13.80 29.39 0.70
C THR A 4 13.13 29.19 -0.67
N ASN A 5 13.89 28.70 -1.65
CA ASN A 5 13.39 28.45 -2.99
C ASN A 5 12.37 27.28 -3.02
N LEU A 6 12.57 26.26 -2.20
CA LEU A 6 11.61 25.15 -2.04
C LEU A 6 10.30 25.64 -1.42
N GLY A 7 10.38 26.48 -0.37
CA GLY A 7 9.20 27.07 0.27
C GLY A 7 8.37 27.95 -0.67
N GLU A 8 9.02 28.74 -1.52
CA GLU A 8 8.35 29.55 -2.54
C GLU A 8 7.68 28.68 -3.63
N LYS A 9 8.35 27.61 -4.06
CA LYS A 9 7.77 26.67 -5.03
C LYS A 9 6.57 25.92 -4.46
N ILE A 10 6.63 25.45 -3.21
CA ILE A 10 5.50 24.80 -2.54
C ILE A 10 4.33 25.78 -2.44
N LYS A 11 4.58 27.04 -2.09
CA LYS A 11 3.57 28.07 -2.01
C LYS A 11 2.91 28.36 -3.36
N SER A 12 3.68 28.38 -4.43
CA SER A 12 3.17 28.58 -5.79
C SER A 12 2.32 27.41 -6.29
N VAL A 13 2.59 26.18 -5.81
CA VAL A 13 1.78 24.99 -6.12
C VAL A 13 0.43 25.07 -5.41
N SER A 14 0.37 25.54 -4.14
CA SER A 14 -0.87 25.66 -3.39
C SER A 14 -1.80 26.77 -3.91
N GLU A 15 -1.29 27.73 -4.67
CA GLU A 15 -2.05 28.82 -5.29
C GLU A 15 -2.69 28.44 -6.63
N ASN A 16 -2.27 27.31 -7.22
CA ASN A 16 -2.91 26.76 -8.42
C ASN A 16 -4.13 25.91 -8.01
N ASN A 17 -5.21 25.97 -8.79
CA ASN A 17 -6.39 25.11 -8.62
C ASN A 17 -5.99 23.65 -8.93
N ILE A 18 -5.37 22.98 -7.96
CA ILE A 18 -5.05 21.56 -8.03
C ILE A 18 -6.27 20.82 -7.49
N ASP A 19 -6.69 19.78 -8.18
CA ASP A 19 -7.65 18.82 -7.65
C ASP A 19 -7.00 18.09 -6.48
N ASP A 20 -7.40 18.43 -5.25
CA ASP A 20 -6.90 17.87 -4.00
C ASP A 20 -7.73 16.66 -3.53
N THR A 21 -8.70 16.22 -4.34
CA THR A 21 -9.56 15.08 -4.04
C THR A 21 -8.91 13.73 -4.41
N GLN A 22 -7.78 13.75 -5.10
CA GLN A 22 -7.11 12.54 -5.60
C GLN A 22 -5.61 12.56 -5.33
N THR A 23 -5.10 11.44 -4.84
CA THR A 23 -3.66 11.18 -4.71
C THR A 23 -3.26 10.04 -5.63
N ASN A 24 -2.26 10.28 -6.48
CA ASN A 24 -1.73 9.30 -7.41
C ASN A 24 -0.20 9.27 -7.32
N ILE A 25 0.32 8.40 -6.48
CA ILE A 25 1.76 8.32 -6.18
C ILE A 25 2.54 7.73 -7.36
N ARG A 26 2.00 6.72 -8.03
CA ARG A 26 2.70 6.01 -9.11
C ARG A 26 3.13 6.92 -10.28
N PRO A 27 2.25 7.70 -10.92
CA PRO A 27 2.68 8.61 -12.00
C PRO A 27 3.64 9.69 -11.52
N ALA A 28 3.54 10.14 -10.27
CA ALA A 28 4.48 11.08 -9.69
C ALA A 28 5.88 10.47 -9.60
N LEU A 29 5.99 9.22 -9.15
CA LEU A 29 7.24 8.47 -9.13
C LEU A 29 7.80 8.25 -10.55
N GLU A 30 6.98 7.76 -11.48
CA GLU A 30 7.37 7.55 -12.87
C GLU A 30 7.92 8.84 -13.51
N TYR A 31 7.28 9.98 -13.25
CA TYR A 31 7.73 11.27 -13.74
C TYR A 31 9.08 11.70 -13.12
N THR A 32 9.33 11.44 -11.84
CA THR A 32 10.60 11.85 -11.19
C THR A 32 11.80 11.22 -11.84
N THR A 33 11.69 10.03 -12.44
CA THR A 33 12.81 9.37 -13.13
C THR A 33 13.29 10.14 -14.36
N THR A 34 12.43 10.94 -14.97
CA THR A 34 12.75 11.78 -16.13
C THR A 34 13.53 13.04 -15.76
N LEU A 35 13.57 13.37 -14.46
CA LEU A 35 14.23 14.57 -13.95
C LEU A 35 15.68 14.32 -13.52
N PHE A 36 16.13 13.08 -13.46
CA PHE A 36 17.49 12.74 -13.07
C PHE A 36 18.49 12.94 -14.21
N ASN A 37 19.66 13.48 -13.86
CA ASN A 37 20.82 13.44 -14.75
C ASN A 37 21.48 12.05 -14.65
N ASP A 38 22.08 11.58 -15.75
CA ASP A 38 22.67 10.24 -15.83
C ASP A 38 23.79 10.01 -14.80
N ASP A 39 24.59 11.03 -14.54
CA ASP A 39 25.79 10.98 -13.67
C ASP A 39 25.49 11.34 -12.20
N ALA A 40 24.22 11.50 -11.79
CA ALA A 40 23.87 11.91 -10.45
C ALA A 40 23.50 10.72 -9.54
N ILE A 41 23.73 10.87 -8.24
CA ILE A 41 23.11 9.99 -7.23
C ILE A 41 21.63 10.30 -7.22
N LYS A 42 20.83 9.26 -7.46
CA LYS A 42 19.38 9.39 -7.64
C LYS A 42 18.67 9.09 -6.33
N ARG A 43 17.96 10.08 -5.80
CA ARG A 43 17.19 9.93 -4.56
C ARG A 43 15.85 10.65 -4.68
N ILE A 44 14.78 9.96 -4.32
CA ILE A 44 13.42 10.48 -4.28
C ILE A 44 13.02 10.57 -2.81
N VAL A 45 12.38 11.66 -2.41
CA VAL A 45 11.77 11.81 -1.10
C VAL A 45 10.27 12.00 -1.32
N ILE A 46 9.49 11.06 -0.84
CA ILE A 46 8.02 11.14 -0.85
C ILE A 46 7.58 11.75 0.48
N ILE A 47 6.75 12.77 0.42
CA ILE A 47 6.11 13.37 1.60
C ILE A 47 4.62 13.20 1.40
N SER A 48 3.98 12.32 2.18
CA SER A 48 2.58 11.93 2.00
C SER A 48 1.99 11.41 3.31
N ASP A 49 0.68 11.45 3.42
CA ASP A 49 -0.11 10.78 4.47
C ASP A 49 -0.44 9.31 4.12
N GLY A 50 0.03 8.82 2.97
CA GLY A 50 -0.17 7.46 2.51
C GLY A 50 -1.52 7.22 1.81
N GLY A 51 -2.39 8.21 1.72
CA GLY A 51 -3.71 8.11 1.09
C GLY A 51 -3.62 8.02 -0.44
N GLU A 52 -3.39 6.82 -0.98
CA GLU A 52 -3.43 6.57 -2.43
C GLU A 52 -4.87 6.35 -2.89
N THR A 53 -5.36 7.21 -3.78
CA THR A 53 -6.75 7.15 -4.30
C THR A 53 -6.85 6.46 -5.66
N ASN A 54 -5.71 6.15 -6.29
CA ASN A 54 -5.68 5.49 -7.59
C ASN A 54 -5.24 4.02 -7.46
N GLN A 55 -5.93 3.15 -8.16
CA GLN A 55 -5.89 1.69 -8.05
C GLN A 55 -4.61 1.02 -8.61
N LYS A 56 -3.46 1.68 -8.58
CA LYS A 56 -2.22 1.10 -9.14
C LYS A 56 -1.18 0.88 -8.04
N SER A 57 -0.83 -0.38 -7.84
CA SER A 57 0.30 -0.75 -6.99
C SER A 57 1.61 -0.09 -7.43
N ILE A 58 2.44 0.27 -6.47
CA ILE A 58 3.80 0.80 -6.69
C ILE A 58 4.89 -0.26 -6.48
N SER A 59 4.54 -1.48 -6.05
CA SER A 59 5.51 -2.52 -5.69
C SER A 59 6.48 -2.86 -6.83
N GLY A 60 5.97 -3.10 -8.04
CA GLY A 60 6.81 -3.39 -9.20
C GLY A 60 7.72 -2.21 -9.58
N LEU A 61 7.27 -0.98 -9.35
CA LEU A 61 8.06 0.22 -9.61
C LEU A 61 9.21 0.38 -8.61
N ILE A 62 9.00 0.01 -7.35
CA ILE A 62 10.04 0.05 -6.32
C ILE A 62 11.17 -0.91 -6.67
N SER A 63 10.85 -2.13 -7.11
CA SER A 63 11.86 -3.11 -7.54
C SER A 63 12.70 -2.62 -8.74
N ASP A 64 12.05 -1.97 -9.73
CA ASP A 64 12.75 -1.35 -10.87
C ASP A 64 13.71 -0.24 -10.41
N TYR A 65 13.31 0.54 -9.40
CA TYR A 65 14.13 1.61 -8.85
C TYR A 65 15.34 1.08 -8.08
N GLU A 66 15.19 0.00 -7.33
CA GLU A 66 16.31 -0.67 -6.66
C GLU A 66 17.33 -1.17 -7.68
N GLU A 67 16.90 -1.81 -8.77
CA GLU A 67 17.77 -2.27 -9.86
C GLU A 67 18.52 -1.12 -10.53
N ARG A 68 17.90 0.06 -10.59
CA ARG A 68 18.47 1.27 -11.19
C ARG A 68 19.26 2.16 -10.20
N ASN A 69 19.50 1.68 -8.96
CA ASN A 69 20.12 2.42 -7.86
C ASN A 69 19.44 3.77 -7.57
N ILE A 70 18.11 3.81 -7.62
CA ILE A 70 17.32 4.96 -7.21
C ILE A 70 16.86 4.73 -5.77
N HIS A 71 17.31 5.56 -4.84
CA HIS A 71 16.89 5.47 -3.44
C HIS A 71 15.58 6.21 -3.23
N ILE A 72 14.66 5.59 -2.50
CA ILE A 72 13.38 6.19 -2.11
C ILE A 72 13.32 6.28 -0.59
N ASP A 73 13.05 7.48 -0.09
CA ASP A 73 12.72 7.74 1.31
C ASP A 73 11.28 8.22 1.39
N ALA A 74 10.57 7.83 2.43
CA ALA A 74 9.23 8.32 2.72
C ALA A 74 9.21 9.12 4.03
N ILE A 75 8.60 10.28 3.99
CA ILE A 75 8.25 11.06 5.19
C ILE A 75 6.74 10.98 5.31
N PHE A 76 6.31 10.24 6.33
CA PHE A 76 4.90 10.12 6.64
C PHE A 76 4.39 11.39 7.33
N LEU A 77 3.34 11.98 6.78
CA LEU A 77 2.63 13.09 7.42
C LEU A 77 1.51 12.51 8.27
N ASP A 78 1.72 12.49 9.57
CA ASP A 78 0.64 12.17 10.50
C ASP A 78 -0.43 13.29 10.42
N ASN A 79 -1.56 12.95 9.82
CA ASN A 79 -2.73 13.79 9.92
C ASN A 79 -3.20 13.71 11.37
N ASN A 80 -2.85 14.70 12.19
CA ASN A 80 -3.31 14.84 13.58
C ASN A 80 -4.83 14.75 13.62
N LEU A 81 -5.34 13.53 13.57
CA LEU A 81 -6.75 13.23 13.70
C LEU A 81 -7.20 13.78 15.04
N LYS A 82 -8.30 14.48 15.06
CA LYS A 82 -8.91 14.92 16.31
C LYS A 82 -9.02 13.69 17.21
N GLU A 83 -8.53 13.77 18.45
CA GLU A 83 -8.54 12.65 19.40
C GLU A 83 -9.90 11.94 19.54
N ASP A 84 -10.98 12.64 19.17
CA ASP A 84 -12.35 12.15 19.24
C ASP A 84 -12.89 11.55 17.93
N ALA A 85 -12.15 11.64 16.81
CA ALA A 85 -12.58 11.07 15.54
C ALA A 85 -12.38 9.55 15.56
N ASP A 86 -13.36 8.80 15.05
CA ASP A 86 -13.21 7.36 14.86
C ASP A 86 -12.38 7.12 13.61
N GLU A 87 -11.28 6.41 13.73
CA GLU A 87 -10.31 6.20 12.66
C GLU A 87 -9.69 4.83 12.73
N PHE A 88 -9.59 4.17 11.61
CA PHE A 88 -8.75 2.99 11.39
C PHE A 88 -8.17 3.05 9.97
N GLN A 89 -7.04 2.41 9.78
CA GLN A 89 -6.32 2.41 8.50
C GLN A 89 -5.60 1.09 8.27
N ILE A 90 -5.39 0.72 7.01
CA ILE A 90 -4.45 -0.33 6.67
C ILE A 90 -3.05 0.29 6.67
N SER A 91 -2.26 -0.02 7.72
CA SER A 91 -0.92 0.55 7.90
C SER A 91 0.19 -0.26 7.26
N ASP A 92 -0.02 -1.57 7.05
CA ASP A 92 0.97 -2.43 6.40
C ASP A 92 0.30 -3.66 5.76
N VAL A 93 0.90 -4.14 4.67
CA VAL A 93 0.53 -5.41 4.01
C VAL A 93 1.79 -6.21 3.73
N SER A 94 2.01 -7.24 4.54
CA SER A 94 3.17 -8.13 4.44
C SER A 94 2.80 -9.40 3.68
N TYR A 95 3.49 -9.66 2.57
CA TYR A 95 3.27 -10.80 1.68
C TYR A 95 4.58 -11.21 0.98
N ASN A 96 4.57 -12.33 0.29
CA ASN A 96 5.69 -12.75 -0.55
C ASN A 96 5.45 -12.23 -1.98
N PRO A 97 6.26 -11.28 -2.49
CA PRO A 97 6.02 -10.69 -3.80
C PRO A 97 6.26 -11.64 -4.98
N LYS A 98 6.96 -12.77 -4.74
CA LYS A 98 7.23 -13.80 -5.77
C LYS A 98 6.93 -15.18 -5.22
N THR A 99 6.15 -15.96 -5.96
CA THR A 99 5.76 -17.31 -5.57
C THR A 99 5.59 -18.22 -6.78
N TYR A 100 5.13 -19.45 -6.57
CA TYR A 100 4.91 -20.45 -7.61
C TYR A 100 3.46 -20.93 -7.62
N ILE A 101 3.00 -21.40 -8.77
CA ILE A 101 1.67 -22.00 -8.90
C ILE A 101 1.47 -23.10 -7.86
N GLY A 102 0.30 -23.05 -7.19
CA GLY A 102 -0.16 -24.05 -6.25
C GLY A 102 0.53 -24.02 -4.89
N LYS A 103 1.34 -23.00 -4.60
CA LYS A 103 1.93 -22.81 -3.28
C LYS A 103 0.94 -22.10 -2.37
N ASP A 104 0.72 -22.63 -1.17
CA ASP A 104 -0.07 -21.97 -0.15
C ASP A 104 0.61 -20.67 0.30
N GLU A 105 0.04 -19.54 -0.08
CA GLU A 105 0.54 -18.21 0.26
C GLU A 105 -0.47 -17.46 1.12
N ASN A 106 0.05 -16.60 1.95
CA ASN A 106 -0.76 -15.76 2.82
C ASN A 106 -0.31 -14.31 2.74
N VAL A 107 -1.25 -13.42 2.85
CA VAL A 107 -1.01 -12.00 3.14
C VAL A 107 -1.36 -11.72 4.60
N THR A 108 -0.52 -10.94 5.27
CA THR A 108 -0.81 -10.39 6.59
C THR A 108 -1.13 -8.92 6.44
N ILE A 109 -2.34 -8.53 6.80
CA ILE A 109 -2.82 -7.15 6.73
C ILE A 109 -2.79 -6.60 8.14
N THR A 110 -2.10 -5.47 8.32
CA THR A 110 -2.04 -4.74 9.58
C THR A 110 -3.00 -3.55 9.52
N VAL A 111 -3.91 -3.49 10.46
CA VAL A 111 -4.89 -2.42 10.61
C VAL A 111 -4.65 -1.71 11.94
N ASP A 112 -4.35 -0.43 11.87
CA ASP A 112 -4.25 0.41 13.06
C ASP A 112 -5.59 1.08 13.34
N SER A 113 -6.00 1.10 14.62
CA SER A 113 -7.23 1.74 15.06
C SER A 113 -6.98 2.63 16.28
N ASN A 114 -7.59 3.81 16.30
CA ASN A 114 -7.49 4.71 17.44
C ASN A 114 -8.55 4.43 18.51
N LYS A 115 -9.56 3.63 18.19
CA LYS A 115 -10.65 3.25 19.12
C LYS A 115 -10.54 1.80 19.55
N LYS A 116 -11.10 1.53 20.71
CA LYS A 116 -11.27 0.18 21.22
C LYS A 116 -12.58 -0.41 20.68
N VAL A 117 -12.46 -1.65 20.21
CA VAL A 117 -13.60 -2.51 19.86
C VAL A 117 -14.51 -1.92 18.77
N MET A 118 -14.11 -2.15 17.56
CA MET A 118 -14.97 -1.99 16.40
C MET A 118 -15.09 -3.31 15.65
N THR A 119 -16.24 -3.56 15.04
CA THR A 119 -16.41 -4.66 14.11
C THR A 119 -16.43 -4.09 12.70
N ALA A 120 -15.56 -4.56 11.83
CA ALA A 120 -15.43 -4.08 10.47
C ALA A 120 -15.35 -5.24 9.48
N ASN A 121 -15.54 -4.96 8.19
CA ASN A 121 -15.39 -5.92 7.12
C ASN A 121 -14.03 -5.73 6.46
N LEU A 122 -13.19 -6.77 6.50
CA LEU A 122 -11.92 -6.83 5.79
C LEU A 122 -12.11 -7.66 4.53
N ASN A 123 -11.98 -7.01 3.38
CA ASN A 123 -12.12 -7.60 2.06
C ASN A 123 -10.78 -7.69 1.35
N LEU A 124 -10.56 -8.80 0.66
CA LEU A 124 -9.48 -8.94 -0.30
C LEU A 124 -10.10 -9.10 -1.69
N TYR A 125 -9.65 -8.29 -2.62
CA TYR A 125 -10.06 -8.32 -4.02
C TYR A 125 -8.91 -8.79 -4.89
N HIS A 126 -9.23 -9.56 -5.91
CA HIS A 126 -8.36 -9.91 -7.03
C HIS A 126 -9.09 -9.55 -8.32
N ASN A 127 -8.49 -8.73 -9.19
CA ASN A 127 -9.13 -8.26 -10.43
C ASN A 127 -10.54 -7.67 -10.21
N ASN A 128 -10.73 -6.90 -9.13
CA ASN A 128 -12.00 -6.31 -8.68
C ASN A 128 -13.08 -7.30 -8.20
N GLU A 129 -12.79 -8.59 -8.13
CA GLU A 129 -13.68 -9.58 -7.51
C GLU A 129 -13.26 -9.85 -6.07
N VAL A 130 -14.24 -9.95 -5.17
CA VAL A 130 -13.97 -10.29 -3.76
C VAL A 130 -13.56 -11.76 -3.67
N VAL A 131 -12.30 -12.02 -3.30
CA VAL A 131 -11.77 -13.38 -3.12
C VAL A 131 -11.75 -13.81 -1.65
N SER A 132 -11.79 -12.85 -0.73
CA SER A 132 -11.95 -13.11 0.70
C SER A 132 -12.74 -11.98 1.36
N ASN A 133 -13.63 -12.35 2.28
CA ASN A 133 -14.38 -11.42 3.11
C ASN A 133 -14.36 -11.95 4.55
N GLN A 134 -13.94 -11.12 5.49
CA GLN A 134 -13.92 -11.46 6.91
C GLN A 134 -14.49 -10.30 7.73
N THR A 135 -15.40 -10.63 8.63
CA THR A 135 -15.78 -9.71 9.70
C THR A 135 -14.72 -9.78 10.79
N VAL A 136 -14.04 -8.68 11.03
CA VAL A 136 -12.92 -8.57 11.97
C VAL A 136 -13.28 -7.67 13.13
N ARG A 137 -12.69 -7.94 14.29
CA ARG A 137 -12.80 -7.11 15.47
C ARG A 137 -11.49 -6.35 15.65
N LEU A 138 -11.59 -5.03 15.75
CA LEU A 138 -10.44 -4.14 15.96
C LEU A 138 -10.34 -3.76 17.43
N GLU A 139 -9.16 -3.86 17.99
CA GLU A 139 -8.78 -3.27 19.29
C GLU A 139 -8.00 -1.98 19.03
N LYS A 140 -7.95 -1.09 20.02
CA LYS A 140 -7.13 0.11 19.91
C LYS A 140 -5.65 -0.26 19.73
N GLY A 141 -5.00 0.33 18.72
CA GLY A 141 -3.64 0.02 18.32
C GLY A 141 -3.62 -0.87 17.08
N SER A 142 -2.56 -1.64 16.93
CA SER A 142 -2.28 -2.45 15.75
C SER A 142 -2.93 -3.84 15.83
N ASN A 143 -3.66 -4.21 14.78
CA ASN A 143 -4.36 -5.48 14.64
C ASN A 143 -3.85 -6.19 13.38
N GLN A 144 -3.58 -7.49 13.45
CA GLN A 144 -3.07 -8.26 12.32
C GLN A 144 -4.05 -9.37 11.91
N PHE A 145 -4.33 -9.43 10.62
CA PHE A 145 -5.23 -10.40 10.01
C PHE A 145 -4.51 -11.14 8.90
N LYS A 146 -4.69 -12.45 8.84
CA LYS A 146 -4.06 -13.32 7.87
C LYS A 146 -5.11 -13.85 6.91
N LEU A 147 -4.90 -13.61 5.60
CA LEU A 147 -5.76 -14.08 4.51
C LEU A 147 -4.96 -14.95 3.56
N ASN A 148 -5.62 -15.94 2.94
CA ASN A 148 -4.99 -16.76 1.93
C ASN A 148 -4.99 -16.03 0.58
N LEU A 149 -3.88 -16.18 -0.17
CA LEU A 149 -3.75 -15.76 -1.55
C LEU A 149 -3.93 -16.96 -2.48
N ASP A 150 -4.71 -16.79 -3.54
CA ASP A 150 -4.84 -17.79 -4.58
C ASP A 150 -3.65 -17.68 -5.56
N THR A 151 -2.87 -18.73 -5.66
CA THR A 151 -1.70 -18.83 -6.55
C THR A 151 -1.95 -19.82 -7.71
N SER A 152 -3.20 -20.07 -8.07
CA SER A 152 -3.55 -21.05 -9.11
C SER A 152 -3.25 -20.59 -10.55
N VAL A 153 -3.02 -19.31 -10.76
CA VAL A 153 -2.79 -18.70 -12.07
C VAL A 153 -1.42 -18.03 -12.11
N ALA A 154 -0.62 -18.34 -13.14
CA ALA A 154 0.67 -17.69 -13.36
C ALA A 154 0.54 -16.25 -13.86
N GLY A 155 1.60 -15.47 -13.63
CA GLY A 155 1.71 -14.06 -14.03
C GLY A 155 1.59 -13.11 -12.84
N THR A 156 1.59 -11.82 -13.15
CA THR A 156 1.40 -10.78 -12.13
C THR A 156 -0.06 -10.72 -11.72
N GLN A 157 -0.31 -10.96 -10.45
CA GLN A 157 -1.62 -10.93 -9.82
C GLN A 157 -1.78 -9.64 -9.01
N SER A 158 -2.77 -8.81 -9.32
CA SER A 158 -3.03 -7.55 -8.64
C SER A 158 -4.13 -7.71 -7.59
N PHE A 159 -3.83 -7.31 -6.38
CA PHE A 159 -4.71 -7.41 -5.23
C PHE A 159 -5.03 -6.03 -4.65
N ARG A 160 -6.18 -5.93 -4.01
CA ARG A 160 -6.61 -4.79 -3.21
C ARG A 160 -7.17 -5.27 -1.89
N ALA A 161 -6.55 -4.88 -0.79
CA ALA A 161 -7.11 -5.03 0.54
C ALA A 161 -7.93 -3.79 0.88
N GLU A 162 -9.08 -3.98 1.52
CA GLU A 162 -9.97 -2.89 1.91
C GLU A 162 -10.64 -3.22 3.25
N ILE A 163 -10.64 -2.26 4.16
CA ILE A 163 -11.41 -2.35 5.40
C ILE A 163 -12.54 -1.32 5.35
N SER A 164 -13.75 -1.73 5.61
CA SER A 164 -14.94 -0.90 5.43
C SER A 164 -16.06 -1.26 6.39
N GLU A 165 -17.08 -0.41 6.43
CA GLU A 165 -18.35 -0.63 7.16
C GLU A 165 -18.13 -1.19 8.56
N TYR A 166 -18.03 -0.33 9.56
CA TYR A 166 -17.81 -0.77 10.92
C TYR A 166 -18.98 -0.43 11.87
N THR A 167 -19.07 -1.20 12.94
CA THR A 167 -19.99 -0.95 14.04
C THR A 167 -19.20 -0.72 15.34
N ASP A 168 -19.66 0.23 16.15
CA ASP A 168 -19.11 0.47 17.49
C ASP A 168 -19.62 -0.55 18.52
N ASP A 169 -19.18 -0.42 19.77
CA ASP A 169 -19.59 -1.28 20.89
C ASP A 169 -21.11 -1.29 21.13
N GLU A 170 -21.82 -0.26 20.71
CA GLU A 170 -23.27 -0.14 20.84
C GLU A 170 -24.00 -0.65 19.58
N HIS A 171 -23.30 -1.30 18.67
CA HIS A 171 -23.79 -1.83 17.38
C HIS A 171 -24.39 -0.75 16.48
N ARG A 172 -23.84 0.45 16.52
CA ARG A 172 -24.20 1.55 15.62
C ARG A 172 -23.25 1.61 14.45
N ASP A 173 -23.82 1.70 13.26
CA ASP A 173 -23.04 1.91 12.05
C ASP A 173 -22.32 3.25 12.14
N LYS A 174 -21.04 3.25 11.83
CA LYS A 174 -20.15 4.40 11.87
C LYS A 174 -19.43 4.57 10.55
N THR A 175 -19.07 5.80 10.30
CA THR A 175 -18.26 6.18 9.15
C THR A 175 -16.88 6.58 9.65
N ASP A 176 -15.85 5.99 9.04
CA ASP A 176 -14.47 6.34 9.26
C ASP A 176 -14.20 7.79 8.83
N THR A 177 -13.26 8.44 9.52
CA THR A 177 -12.95 9.85 9.28
C THR A 177 -12.19 10.04 7.97
N ASN A 178 -11.34 9.07 7.60
CA ASN A 178 -10.56 9.12 6.37
C ASN A 178 -10.64 7.78 5.60
N PRO A 179 -11.68 7.55 4.79
CA PRO A 179 -11.85 6.27 4.10
C PRO A 179 -10.77 5.98 3.04
N TYR A 180 -9.92 6.94 2.69
CA TYR A 180 -8.90 6.76 1.66
C TYR A 180 -7.71 5.93 2.13
N ASN A 181 -7.41 5.89 3.42
CA ASN A 181 -6.35 5.08 4.00
C ASN A 181 -6.81 3.65 4.40
N ASN A 182 -8.05 3.33 4.07
CA ASN A 182 -8.66 2.02 4.30
C ASN A 182 -8.41 1.03 3.18
N VAL A 183 -7.64 1.41 2.16
CA VAL A 183 -7.38 0.62 0.97
C VAL A 183 -5.87 0.50 0.73
N TYR A 184 -5.43 -0.71 0.42
CA TYR A 184 -4.03 -0.99 0.08
C TYR A 184 -3.95 -1.86 -1.18
N TYR A 185 -3.09 -1.48 -2.13
CA TYR A 185 -2.88 -2.20 -3.39
C TYR A 185 -1.52 -2.89 -3.37
N PHE A 186 -1.48 -4.13 -3.87
CA PHE A 186 -0.22 -4.86 -3.99
C PHE A 186 -0.27 -5.86 -5.15
N ASP A 187 0.91 -6.22 -5.66
CA ASP A 187 1.05 -7.17 -6.75
C ASP A 187 1.89 -8.35 -6.29
N GLN A 188 1.56 -9.55 -6.77
CA GLN A 188 2.33 -10.77 -6.57
C GLN A 188 2.65 -11.43 -7.91
N ASP A 189 3.91 -11.77 -8.14
CA ASP A 189 4.34 -12.52 -9.31
C ASP A 189 4.27 -14.03 -9.02
N VAL A 190 3.40 -14.72 -9.74
CA VAL A 190 3.24 -16.18 -9.65
C VAL A 190 3.93 -16.82 -10.86
N THR A 191 4.97 -17.60 -10.60
CA THR A 191 5.74 -18.32 -11.62
C THR A 191 5.18 -19.72 -11.82
N ASP A 192 5.04 -20.16 -13.08
CA ASP A 192 4.54 -21.49 -13.44
C ASP A 192 5.65 -22.55 -13.47
N GLU A 193 6.92 -22.16 -13.56
CA GLU A 193 8.06 -23.05 -13.65
C GLU A 193 9.03 -22.90 -12.46
N ILE A 194 9.44 -24.03 -11.90
CA ILE A 194 10.53 -24.11 -10.93
C ILE A 194 11.74 -24.71 -11.67
N SER A 195 12.78 -23.91 -11.88
CA SER A 195 14.04 -24.41 -12.44
C SER A 195 14.93 -24.98 -11.33
N ILE A 196 15.24 -26.26 -11.36
CA ILE A 196 16.14 -26.93 -10.43
C ILE A 196 17.39 -27.35 -11.15
N LEU A 197 18.55 -26.81 -10.75
CA LEU A 197 19.86 -27.31 -11.17
C LEU A 197 20.35 -28.32 -10.14
N TYR A 198 20.45 -29.62 -10.57
CA TYR A 198 21.04 -30.67 -9.76
C TYR A 198 22.49 -30.92 -10.18
N LEU A 199 23.42 -30.69 -9.27
CA LEU A 199 24.84 -31.01 -9.47
C LEU A 199 25.22 -32.20 -8.59
N SER A 200 25.64 -33.34 -9.21
CA SER A 200 26.13 -34.52 -8.51
C SER A 200 27.59 -34.77 -8.87
N ASN A 201 28.40 -35.06 -7.86
CA ASN A 201 29.80 -35.50 -8.02
C ASN A 201 29.95 -37.01 -7.78
N SER A 202 28.90 -37.79 -8.06
CA SER A 202 29.00 -39.26 -8.01
C SER A 202 29.55 -39.80 -9.33
N ALA A 203 30.76 -40.38 -9.26
CA ALA A 203 31.31 -41.22 -10.30
C ALA A 203 30.63 -42.59 -10.27
#